data_29523b26cf8ce13f8f3bb87469511b4b
#
_entry.id   29523b26cf8ce13f8f3bb87469511b4b
#
_cell.length_a   1.000
_cell.length_b   1.000
_cell.length_c   1.000
_cell.angle_alpha   90.00
_cell.angle_beta   90.00
_cell.angle_gamma   90.00
#
_symmetry.space_group_name_H-M   'P 1'
#
loop_
_entity.id
_entity.type
_entity.pdbx_description
1 polymer ?
#
loop_
_entity_poly.entity_id
_entity_poly.type
_entity_poly.pdbx_seq_one_letter_code
_entity_poly.pdbx_strand_id
1 'polypeptide(L)'
;FGEKFVDYLYLITSSFIPLIFYKILKKRFSNSNNNILFVLSIIVFLSPYFRSSAVWLTNENFALLFFLFSINSFFNIKIDSQNYFKHTILCFFFLILASYIRQYYSLFFIFYFFSVMQKLRLKEIFYVFAFNLILSLPALFWIFFIFEVEGFKTGFYWGFDYIFNLLVFTSLFFLYSIPFFF
;
A
#
# COMPACT_ATOMS: atom_id res chain seq x y z
N PHE A 1 3.84 -13.65 -28.41
CA PHE A 1 4.50 -12.34 -28.12
C PHE A 1 3.95 -11.69 -26.83
N GLY A 2 2.65 -11.86 -26.52
CA GLY A 2 2.04 -11.18 -25.37
C GLY A 2 2.53 -11.66 -23.98
N GLU A 3 2.69 -12.95 -23.79
CA GLU A 3 3.07 -13.51 -22.47
C GLU A 3 4.45 -13.03 -22.02
N LYS A 4 5.46 -13.14 -22.88
CA LYS A 4 6.82 -12.67 -22.56
C LYS A 4 6.88 -11.17 -22.26
N PHE A 5 6.05 -10.36 -22.91
CA PHE A 5 5.99 -8.93 -22.64
C PHE A 5 5.47 -8.64 -21.22
N VAL A 6 4.46 -9.38 -20.78
CA VAL A 6 3.92 -9.28 -19.41
C VAL A 6 4.99 -9.65 -18.39
N ASP A 7 5.75 -10.73 -18.61
CA ASP A 7 6.84 -11.16 -17.73
C ASP A 7 7.90 -10.05 -17.55
N TYR A 8 8.33 -9.45 -18.64
CA TYR A 8 9.29 -8.34 -18.60
C TYR A 8 8.73 -7.12 -17.85
N LEU A 9 7.46 -6.82 -18.04
CA LEU A 9 6.80 -5.70 -17.35
C LEU A 9 6.77 -5.91 -15.83
N TYR A 10 6.50 -7.14 -15.37
CA TYR A 10 6.55 -7.49 -13.96
C TYR A 10 7.95 -7.39 -13.37
N LEU A 11 8.96 -7.88 -14.08
CA LEU A 11 10.35 -7.79 -13.63
C LEU A 11 10.82 -6.33 -13.54
N ILE A 12 10.52 -5.51 -14.55
CA ILE A 12 10.86 -4.09 -14.57
C ILE A 12 10.15 -3.38 -13.40
N THR A 13 8.86 -3.62 -13.21
CA THR A 13 8.07 -3.03 -12.12
C THR A 13 8.65 -3.39 -10.76
N SER A 14 8.98 -4.67 -10.56
CA SER A 14 9.60 -5.14 -9.31
C SER A 14 10.95 -4.47 -9.05
N SER A 15 11.72 -4.19 -10.10
CA SER A 15 13.02 -3.52 -9.99
C SER A 15 12.92 -2.06 -9.55
N PHE A 16 11.79 -1.39 -9.78
CA PHE A 16 11.56 -0.03 -9.31
C PHE A 16 11.28 0.06 -7.80
N ILE A 17 10.81 -1.01 -7.17
CA ILE A 17 10.42 -1.02 -5.75
C ILE A 17 11.58 -0.60 -4.84
N PRO A 18 12.79 -1.20 -4.90
CA PRO A 18 13.91 -0.78 -4.07
C PRO A 18 14.34 0.67 -4.31
N LEU A 19 14.22 1.17 -5.55
CA LEU A 19 14.58 2.56 -5.86
C LEU A 19 13.64 3.56 -5.18
N ILE A 20 12.33 3.27 -5.20
CA ILE A 20 11.33 4.12 -4.53
C ILE A 20 11.49 4.00 -3.03
N PHE A 21 11.72 2.79 -2.52
CA PHE A 21 11.97 2.56 -1.11
C PHE A 21 13.21 3.31 -0.62
N TYR A 22 14.31 3.31 -1.39
CA TYR A 22 15.49 4.14 -1.10
C TYR A 22 15.14 5.63 -0.99
N LYS A 23 14.34 6.16 -1.93
CA LYS A 23 13.89 7.56 -1.87
C LYS A 23 13.10 7.87 -0.60
N ILE A 24 12.25 6.95 -0.17
CA ILE A 24 11.47 7.07 1.07
C ILE A 24 12.39 7.06 2.28
N LEU A 25 13.33 6.11 2.36
CA LEU A 25 14.31 6.01 3.43
C LEU A 25 15.14 7.30 3.54
N LYS A 26 15.59 7.83 2.40
CA LYS A 26 16.36 9.09 2.37
C LYS A 26 15.57 10.29 2.90
N LYS A 27 14.25 10.34 2.63
CA LYS A 27 13.37 11.39 3.18
C LYS A 27 13.16 11.23 4.69
N ARG A 28 13.06 9.99 5.15
CA ARG A 28 12.83 9.71 6.57
C ARG A 28 14.09 9.88 7.41
N PHE A 29 15.24 9.48 6.89
CA PHE A 29 16.52 9.43 7.56
C PHE A 29 17.56 10.31 6.85
N SER A 30 17.25 11.59 6.71
CA SER A 30 18.09 12.55 5.96
C SER A 30 19.54 12.65 6.46
N ASN A 31 19.78 12.39 7.75
CA ASN A 31 21.10 12.48 8.39
C ASN A 31 21.89 11.16 8.36
N SER A 32 21.29 10.08 7.83
CA SER A 32 21.95 8.77 7.80
C SER A 32 22.83 8.61 6.56
N ASN A 33 23.83 7.73 6.68
CA ASN A 33 24.74 7.43 5.57
C ASN A 33 23.98 6.84 4.37
N ASN A 34 24.14 7.45 3.20
CA ASN A 34 23.48 7.04 1.97
C ASN A 34 23.77 5.56 1.59
N ASN A 35 24.97 5.07 1.88
CA ASN A 35 25.34 3.69 1.59
C ASN A 35 24.54 2.69 2.43
N ILE A 36 24.29 3.01 3.71
CA ILE A 36 23.46 2.18 4.59
C ILE A 36 22.03 2.17 4.10
N LEU A 37 21.47 3.32 3.73
CA LEU A 37 20.10 3.42 3.21
C LEU A 37 19.96 2.66 1.88
N PHE A 38 20.99 2.70 1.04
CA PHE A 38 20.99 1.94 -0.21
C PHE A 38 21.00 0.43 0.05
N VAL A 39 21.88 -0.05 0.94
CA VAL A 39 21.91 -1.47 1.33
C VAL A 39 20.57 -1.90 1.92
N LEU A 40 19.98 -1.11 2.82
CA LEU A 40 18.65 -1.39 3.39
C LEU A 40 17.57 -1.49 2.31
N SER A 41 17.64 -0.66 1.28
CA SER A 41 16.66 -0.73 0.19
C SER A 41 16.79 -2.00 -0.66
N ILE A 42 18.00 -2.51 -0.82
CA ILE A 42 18.28 -3.74 -1.59
C ILE A 42 17.88 -5.01 -0.80
N ILE A 43 17.85 -4.95 0.53
CA ILE A 43 17.42 -6.09 1.37
C ILE A 43 16.04 -6.61 0.96
N VAL A 44 15.17 -5.77 0.39
CA VAL A 44 13.86 -6.19 -0.15
C VAL A 44 14.00 -7.35 -1.16
N PHE A 45 15.07 -7.36 -1.97
CA PHE A 45 15.34 -8.45 -2.91
C PHE A 45 15.70 -9.78 -2.24
N LEU A 46 16.11 -9.77 -0.98
CA LEU A 46 16.38 -10.99 -0.22
C LEU A 46 15.10 -11.69 0.26
N SER A 47 13.97 -10.97 0.28
CA SER A 47 12.68 -11.55 0.64
C SER A 47 12.28 -12.64 -0.37
N PRO A 48 12.08 -13.91 0.08
CA PRO A 48 11.58 -14.96 -0.80
C PRO A 48 10.22 -14.64 -1.38
N TYR A 49 9.37 -14.02 -0.58
CA TYR A 49 8.04 -13.59 -1.00
C TYR A 49 8.09 -12.57 -2.13
N PHE A 50 8.96 -11.56 -2.02
CA PHE A 50 9.16 -10.56 -3.06
C PHE A 50 9.65 -11.17 -4.37
N ARG A 51 10.63 -12.07 -4.29
CA ARG A 51 11.18 -12.77 -5.46
C ARG A 51 10.17 -13.69 -6.11
N SER A 52 9.45 -14.48 -5.31
CA SER A 52 8.40 -15.36 -5.86
C SER A 52 7.31 -14.55 -6.53
N SER A 53 6.90 -13.44 -5.96
CA SER A 53 5.91 -12.54 -6.54
C SER A 53 6.36 -11.95 -7.88
N ALA A 54 7.65 -11.66 -8.04
CA ALA A 54 8.20 -11.17 -9.31
C ALA A 54 8.26 -12.25 -10.40
N VAL A 55 8.54 -13.50 -10.02
CA VAL A 55 8.68 -14.64 -10.95
C VAL A 55 7.32 -15.24 -11.31
N TRP A 56 6.44 -15.41 -10.33
CA TRP A 56 5.10 -16.00 -10.54
C TRP A 56 4.06 -15.00 -11.00
N LEU A 57 4.47 -13.78 -11.39
CA LEU A 57 3.60 -12.73 -11.93
C LEU A 57 2.39 -12.41 -11.04
N THR A 58 2.58 -12.48 -9.73
CA THR A 58 1.51 -12.12 -8.81
C THR A 58 1.38 -10.61 -8.69
N ASN A 59 0.16 -10.11 -8.54
CA ASN A 59 -0.11 -8.68 -8.47
C ASN A 59 0.44 -7.98 -7.21
N GLU A 60 1.09 -8.72 -6.31
CA GLU A 60 1.60 -8.23 -5.03
C GLU A 60 2.61 -7.10 -5.20
N ASN A 61 3.56 -7.27 -6.14
CA ASN A 61 4.60 -6.27 -6.37
C ASN A 61 4.02 -4.98 -6.97
N PHE A 62 2.97 -5.06 -7.80
CA PHE A 62 2.25 -3.87 -8.26
C PHE A 62 1.55 -3.14 -7.12
N ALA A 63 0.85 -3.88 -6.26
CA ALA A 63 0.20 -3.29 -5.09
C ALA A 63 1.22 -2.62 -4.17
N LEU A 64 2.35 -3.28 -3.92
CA LEU A 64 3.44 -2.74 -3.11
C LEU A 64 4.04 -1.48 -3.75
N LEU A 65 4.22 -1.46 -5.07
CA LEU A 65 4.73 -0.29 -5.79
C LEU A 65 3.82 0.93 -5.60
N PHE A 66 2.50 0.77 -5.81
CA PHE A 66 1.55 1.84 -5.59
C PHE A 66 1.51 2.27 -4.12
N PHE A 67 1.58 1.33 -3.20
CA PHE A 67 1.66 1.66 -1.78
C PHE A 67 2.91 2.48 -1.43
N LEU A 68 4.07 2.15 -1.99
CA LEU A 68 5.28 2.95 -1.82
C LEU A 68 5.16 4.35 -2.44
N PHE A 69 4.49 4.51 -3.58
CA PHE A 69 4.18 5.84 -4.11
C PHE A 69 3.27 6.62 -3.17
N SER A 70 2.30 5.97 -2.53
CA SER A 70 1.45 6.58 -1.51
C SER A 70 2.28 7.07 -0.33
N ILE A 71 3.17 6.22 0.22
CA ILE A 71 4.09 6.60 1.32
C ILE A 71 5.00 7.76 0.89
N ASN A 72 5.56 7.71 -0.30
CA ASN A 72 6.42 8.78 -0.81
C ASN A 72 5.69 10.13 -0.88
N SER A 73 4.43 10.10 -1.34
CA SER A 73 3.57 11.29 -1.37
C SER A 73 3.21 11.76 0.04
N PHE A 74 2.97 10.85 0.98
CA PHE A 74 2.72 11.16 2.38
C PHE A 74 3.92 11.89 3.05
N PHE A 75 5.16 11.46 2.75
CA PHE A 75 6.33 12.19 3.23
C PHE A 75 6.48 13.57 2.57
N ASN A 76 6.10 13.73 1.31
CA ASN A 76 6.08 15.04 0.67
C ASN A 76 5.10 16.01 1.34
N ILE A 77 3.96 15.54 1.83
CA ILE A 77 3.00 16.32 2.63
C ILE A 77 3.69 16.97 3.84
N LYS A 78 4.68 16.31 4.44
CA LYS A 78 5.41 16.84 5.61
C LYS A 78 6.49 17.84 5.24
N ILE A 79 7.05 17.75 4.04
CA ILE A 79 8.20 18.52 3.58
C ILE A 79 7.76 19.77 2.83
N ASP A 80 6.78 19.65 1.95
CA ASP A 80 6.31 20.72 1.07
C ASP A 80 4.96 21.26 1.53
N SER A 81 5.01 22.39 2.23
CA SER A 81 3.80 23.06 2.73
C SER A 81 2.99 23.76 1.65
N GLN A 82 3.60 24.16 0.52
CA GLN A 82 2.91 24.88 -0.54
C GLN A 82 2.01 23.98 -1.38
N ASN A 83 2.47 22.73 -1.63
CA ASN A 83 1.73 21.75 -2.43
C ASN A 83 1.02 20.67 -1.58
N TYR A 84 0.73 20.99 -0.34
CA TYR A 84 0.16 20.06 0.64
C TYR A 84 -1.07 19.32 0.11
N PHE A 85 -2.05 20.05 -0.42
CA PHE A 85 -3.30 19.48 -0.96
C PHE A 85 -3.04 18.53 -2.13
N LYS A 86 -2.16 18.91 -3.07
CA LYS A 86 -1.77 18.06 -4.21
C LYS A 86 -1.14 16.76 -3.75
N HIS A 87 -0.21 16.82 -2.80
CA HIS A 87 0.43 15.62 -2.27
C HIS A 87 -0.54 14.73 -1.50
N THR A 88 -1.52 15.33 -0.83
CA THR A 88 -2.61 14.60 -0.18
C THR A 88 -3.43 13.82 -1.20
N ILE A 89 -3.90 14.45 -2.26
CA ILE A 89 -4.66 13.77 -3.32
C ILE A 89 -3.84 12.63 -3.95
N LEU A 90 -2.57 12.87 -4.27
CA LEU A 90 -1.69 11.83 -4.81
C LEU A 90 -1.48 10.66 -3.83
N CYS A 91 -1.34 10.94 -2.53
CA CYS A 91 -1.20 9.93 -1.50
C CYS A 91 -2.41 8.98 -1.49
N PHE A 92 -3.62 9.54 -1.44
CA PHE A 92 -4.84 8.74 -1.45
C PHE A 92 -5.09 8.06 -2.79
N PHE A 93 -4.80 8.71 -3.91
CA PHE A 93 -4.92 8.10 -5.23
C PHE A 93 -4.10 6.81 -5.34
N PHE A 94 -2.82 6.86 -4.99
CA PHE A 94 -1.96 5.68 -5.03
C PHE A 94 -2.37 4.62 -3.99
N LEU A 95 -2.88 5.04 -2.83
CA LEU A 95 -3.40 4.10 -1.83
C LEU A 95 -4.62 3.34 -2.36
N ILE A 96 -5.53 4.04 -3.05
CA ILE A 96 -6.70 3.40 -3.68
C ILE A 96 -6.26 2.41 -4.74
N LEU A 97 -5.30 2.76 -5.62
CA LEU A 97 -4.77 1.83 -6.61
C LEU A 97 -4.16 0.58 -5.97
N ALA A 98 -3.40 0.74 -4.89
CA ALA A 98 -2.88 -0.39 -4.12
C ALA A 98 -4.01 -1.25 -3.54
N SER A 99 -5.06 -0.61 -3.00
CA SER A 99 -6.21 -1.27 -2.40
C SER A 99 -7.08 -2.02 -3.40
N TYR A 100 -7.18 -1.54 -4.64
CA TYR A 100 -7.85 -2.26 -5.74
C TYR A 100 -7.17 -3.59 -6.05
N ILE A 101 -5.85 -3.64 -5.95
CA ILE A 101 -5.09 -4.87 -6.20
C ILE A 101 -5.12 -5.76 -4.96
N ARG A 102 -4.94 -5.17 -3.77
CA ARG A 102 -4.89 -5.88 -2.48
C ARG A 102 -5.63 -5.09 -1.40
N GLN A 103 -6.77 -5.58 -1.00
CA GLN A 103 -7.72 -4.92 -0.09
C GLN A 103 -7.11 -4.53 1.26
N TYR A 104 -6.12 -5.26 1.77
CA TYR A 104 -5.50 -4.95 3.07
C TYR A 104 -4.79 -3.59 3.12
N TYR A 105 -4.39 -3.02 1.97
CA TYR A 105 -3.84 -1.67 1.94
C TYR A 105 -4.87 -0.59 2.30
N SER A 106 -6.17 -0.89 2.19
CA SER A 106 -7.24 0.04 2.59
C SER A 106 -7.20 0.42 4.07
N LEU A 107 -6.62 -0.43 4.94
CA LEU A 107 -6.46 -0.14 6.36
C LEU A 107 -5.60 1.11 6.60
N PHE A 108 -4.64 1.38 5.72
CA PHE A 108 -3.79 2.58 5.81
C PHE A 108 -4.55 3.88 5.53
N PHE A 109 -5.74 3.81 4.92
CA PHE A 109 -6.60 4.96 4.70
C PHE A 109 -6.94 5.66 6.01
N ILE A 110 -7.30 4.91 7.04
CA ILE A 110 -7.64 5.44 8.36
C ILE A 110 -6.45 6.22 8.94
N PHE A 111 -5.27 5.62 8.92
CA PHE A 111 -4.04 6.25 9.44
C PHE A 111 -3.70 7.54 8.69
N TYR A 112 -3.70 7.52 7.35
CA TYR A 112 -3.40 8.69 6.55
C TYR A 112 -4.44 9.79 6.72
N PHE A 113 -5.72 9.43 6.74
CA PHE A 113 -6.81 10.37 6.92
C PHE A 113 -6.66 11.14 8.23
N PHE A 114 -6.50 10.47 9.36
CA PHE A 114 -6.28 11.15 10.65
C PHE A 114 -5.01 11.99 10.67
N SER A 115 -3.91 11.50 10.07
CA SER A 115 -2.65 12.25 10.03
C SER A 115 -2.72 13.53 9.20
N VAL A 116 -3.58 13.56 8.19
CA VAL A 116 -3.72 14.67 7.25
C VAL A 116 -4.82 15.65 7.67
N MET A 117 -5.91 15.16 8.29
CA MET A 117 -7.03 16.00 8.77
C MET A 117 -6.57 17.14 9.67
N GLN A 118 -5.55 16.92 10.50
CA GLN A 118 -5.06 17.94 11.45
C GLN A 118 -4.51 19.20 10.76
N LYS A 119 -4.19 19.10 9.46
CA LYS A 119 -3.55 20.18 8.70
C LYS A 119 -4.41 20.75 7.58
N LEU A 120 -5.47 20.07 7.19
CA LEU A 120 -6.37 20.48 6.12
C LEU A 120 -7.49 21.40 6.63
N ARG A 121 -7.92 22.32 5.80
CA ARG A 121 -9.15 23.10 6.03
C ARG A 121 -10.37 22.19 5.80
N LEU A 122 -11.48 22.49 6.45
CA LEU A 122 -12.72 21.71 6.33
C LEU A 122 -13.17 21.48 4.87
N LYS A 123 -13.03 22.49 4.00
CA LYS A 123 -13.35 22.37 2.57
C LYS A 123 -12.43 21.33 1.88
N GLU A 124 -11.15 21.36 2.18
CA GLU A 124 -10.16 20.44 1.59
C GLU A 124 -10.39 19.00 2.07
N ILE A 125 -10.75 18.82 3.34
CA ILE A 125 -11.15 17.53 3.89
C ILE A 125 -12.34 16.96 3.12
N PHE A 126 -13.35 17.79 2.88
CA PHE A 126 -14.52 17.38 2.10
C PHE A 126 -14.15 16.97 0.67
N TYR A 127 -13.26 17.72 -0.01
CA TYR A 127 -12.78 17.36 -1.34
C TYR A 127 -12.00 16.03 -1.33
N VAL A 128 -11.11 15.81 -0.35
CA VAL A 128 -10.38 14.56 -0.22
C VAL A 128 -11.35 13.40 0.03
N PHE A 129 -12.33 13.59 0.88
CA PHE A 129 -13.33 12.56 1.17
C PHE A 129 -14.18 12.25 -0.08
N ALA A 130 -14.70 13.27 -0.76
CA ALA A 130 -15.48 13.10 -1.99
C ALA A 130 -14.67 12.41 -3.10
N PHE A 131 -13.41 12.82 -3.28
CA PHE A 131 -12.50 12.19 -4.23
C PHE A 131 -12.32 10.70 -3.95
N ASN A 132 -12.06 10.33 -2.69
CA ASN A 132 -11.89 8.93 -2.29
C ASN A 132 -13.19 8.13 -2.48
N LEU A 133 -14.33 8.72 -2.12
CA LEU A 133 -15.64 8.08 -2.28
C LEU A 133 -15.92 7.80 -3.75
N ILE A 134 -15.72 8.78 -4.64
CA ILE A 134 -15.92 8.61 -6.09
C ILE A 134 -15.02 7.51 -6.63
N LEU A 135 -13.74 7.50 -6.26
CA LEU A 135 -12.81 6.47 -6.72
C LEU A 135 -13.09 5.08 -6.12
N SER A 136 -13.72 5.00 -4.96
CA SER A 136 -14.10 3.71 -4.36
C SER A 136 -15.42 3.14 -4.90
N LEU A 137 -16.24 3.93 -5.60
CA LEU A 137 -17.53 3.49 -6.15
C LEU A 137 -17.43 2.21 -7.01
N PRO A 138 -16.47 2.05 -7.94
CA PRO A 138 -16.36 0.82 -8.71
C PRO A 138 -16.12 -0.41 -7.85
N ALA A 139 -15.30 -0.29 -6.79
CA ALA A 139 -15.05 -1.39 -5.86
C ALA A 139 -16.30 -1.73 -5.02
N LEU A 140 -17.01 -0.71 -4.54
CA LEU A 140 -18.26 -0.89 -3.82
C LEU A 140 -19.32 -1.53 -4.72
N PHE A 141 -19.45 -1.05 -5.98
CA PHE A 141 -20.36 -1.64 -6.94
C PHE A 141 -20.03 -3.11 -7.19
N TRP A 142 -18.75 -3.45 -7.37
CA TRP A 142 -18.29 -4.82 -7.52
C TRP A 142 -18.67 -5.69 -6.31
N ILE A 143 -18.40 -5.21 -5.08
CA ILE A 143 -18.68 -5.93 -3.85
C ILE A 143 -20.18 -6.16 -3.68
N PHE A 144 -21.02 -5.13 -3.89
CA PHE A 144 -22.45 -5.24 -3.61
C PHE A 144 -23.26 -5.94 -4.71
N PHE A 145 -22.86 -5.80 -5.98
CA PHE A 145 -23.68 -6.28 -7.09
C PHE A 145 -23.12 -7.51 -7.82
N ILE A 146 -21.80 -7.69 -7.84
CA ILE A 146 -21.19 -8.78 -8.60
C ILE A 146 -20.74 -9.90 -7.66
N PHE A 147 -20.12 -9.56 -6.55
CA PHE A 147 -19.60 -10.55 -5.61
C PHE A 147 -20.71 -11.26 -4.83
N GLU A 148 -21.84 -10.60 -4.60
CA GLU A 148 -23.02 -11.17 -3.92
C GLU A 148 -23.64 -12.32 -4.73
N VAL A 149 -23.53 -12.29 -6.06
CA VAL A 149 -24.07 -13.33 -6.95
C VAL A 149 -23.20 -14.59 -6.93
N GLU A 150 -21.88 -14.49 -6.77
CA GLU A 150 -20.98 -15.64 -6.97
C GLU A 150 -20.25 -16.16 -5.72
N GLY A 151 -20.08 -15.38 -4.67
CA GLY A 151 -19.10 -15.77 -3.63
C GLY A 151 -19.40 -15.45 -2.18
N PHE A 152 -20.25 -14.48 -1.87
CA PHE A 152 -20.44 -14.07 -0.47
C PHE A 152 -21.25 -15.09 0.36
N LYS A 153 -22.03 -15.93 -0.27
CA LYS A 153 -22.76 -17.01 0.42
C LYS A 153 -21.87 -18.09 1.00
N THR A 154 -20.62 -18.16 0.58
CA THR A 154 -19.64 -19.19 1.02
C THR A 154 -18.49 -18.66 1.88
N GLY A 155 -18.30 -17.34 2.04
CA GLY A 155 -17.08 -16.76 2.60
C GLY A 155 -17.19 -16.16 4.00
N PHE A 156 -18.35 -15.81 4.50
CA PHE A 156 -18.53 -15.25 5.84
C PHE A 156 -19.11 -16.28 6.80
N TYR A 157 -18.40 -17.37 7.00
CA TYR A 157 -18.63 -18.21 8.16
C TYR A 157 -18.03 -17.55 9.40
N TRP A 158 -18.89 -16.96 10.24
CA TRP A 158 -18.54 -16.61 11.61
C TRP A 158 -18.38 -17.92 12.40
N GLY A 159 -17.23 -18.59 12.23
CA GLY A 159 -16.90 -19.83 12.91
C GLY A 159 -15.62 -19.70 13.73
N PHE A 160 -15.32 -20.74 14.49
CA PHE A 160 -14.07 -20.86 15.25
C PHE A 160 -12.82 -20.64 14.38
N ASP A 161 -12.88 -20.96 13.10
CA ASP A 161 -11.80 -20.74 12.13
C ASP A 161 -11.45 -19.26 11.95
N TYR A 162 -12.42 -18.35 12.09
CA TYR A 162 -12.16 -16.91 12.00
C TYR A 162 -11.36 -16.42 13.21
N ILE A 163 -11.72 -16.88 14.41
CA ILE A 163 -11.01 -16.54 15.67
C ILE A 163 -9.59 -17.12 15.60
N PHE A 164 -9.45 -18.36 15.14
CA PHE A 164 -8.15 -19.00 14.98
C PHE A 164 -7.27 -18.26 13.98
N ASN A 165 -7.80 -17.90 12.81
CA ASN A 165 -7.09 -17.13 11.80
C ASN A 165 -6.70 -15.74 12.32
N LEU A 166 -7.56 -15.08 13.11
CA LEU A 166 -7.26 -13.80 13.74
C LEU A 166 -6.13 -13.93 14.76
N LEU A 167 -6.12 -14.99 15.57
CA LEU A 167 -5.05 -15.28 16.53
C LEU A 167 -3.73 -15.57 15.83
N VAL A 168 -3.74 -16.36 14.75
CA VAL A 168 -2.55 -16.64 13.94
C VAL A 168 -2.03 -15.35 13.31
N PHE A 169 -2.92 -14.54 12.73
CA PHE A 169 -2.52 -13.27 12.12
C PHE A 169 -1.94 -12.29 13.15
N THR A 170 -2.56 -12.14 14.32
CA THR A 170 -2.04 -11.28 15.37
C THR A 170 -0.71 -11.78 15.92
N SER A 171 -0.54 -13.09 16.13
CA SER A 171 0.73 -13.65 16.60
C SER A 171 1.86 -13.46 15.57
N LEU A 172 1.58 -13.64 14.29
CA LEU A 172 2.55 -13.34 13.22
C LEU A 172 2.87 -11.84 13.17
N PHE A 173 1.86 -10.98 13.29
CA PHE A 173 2.08 -9.53 13.33
C PHE A 173 3.01 -9.13 14.50
N PHE A 174 2.76 -9.66 15.69
CA PHE A 174 3.65 -9.43 16.84
C PHE A 174 5.06 -9.96 16.58
N LEU A 175 5.20 -11.17 16.07
CA LEU A 175 6.50 -11.77 15.78
C LEU A 175 7.32 -10.90 14.81
N TYR A 176 6.70 -10.41 13.74
CA TYR A 176 7.35 -9.55 12.76
C TYR A 176 7.58 -8.12 13.26
N SER A 177 6.84 -7.67 14.26
CA SER A 177 6.99 -6.32 14.83
C SER A 177 8.07 -6.26 15.91
N ILE A 178 8.43 -7.38 16.54
CA ILE A 178 9.47 -7.44 17.60
C ILE A 178 10.76 -6.68 17.25
N PRO A 179 11.37 -6.86 16.03
CA PRO A 179 12.59 -6.15 15.68
C PRO A 179 12.48 -4.62 15.61
N PHE A 180 11.27 -4.08 15.59
CA PHE A 180 11.03 -2.63 15.51
C PHE A 180 10.81 -1.98 16.89
N PHE A 181 10.68 -2.79 17.94
CA PHE A 181 10.52 -2.33 19.31
C PHE A 181 11.83 -2.36 20.13
N PHE A 182 12.85 -3.01 19.61
CA PHE A 182 14.21 -3.06 20.14
C PHE A 182 15.19 -2.42 19.14
#